data_92825bc4841b01e958f52b674a5c4b51
#
_entry.id   92825bc4841b01e958f52b674a5c4b51
#
_cell.length_a   1.000
_cell.length_b   1.000
_cell.length_c   1.000
_cell.angle_alpha   90.00
_cell.angle_beta   90.00
_cell.angle_gamma   90.00
#
_symmetry.space_group_name_H-M   'P 1'
#
loop_
_entity.id
_entity.type
_entity.pdbx_description
1 polymer ?
#
loop_
_entity_poly.entity_id
_entity_poly.type
_entity_poly.pdbx_seq_one_letter_code
_entity_poly.pdbx_strand_id
1 'polypeptide(L)'
;MELIFAAACCSVVVSILLKWGKNKGFDPIQMISWNYASASLLCYFWFKPDLSHVSISNTPWWLIVALGVLLPSVFLFLAKSLQYAGIVKTEIAQRLSVILSLLAAYFIFQEQFNQLKIVGVVLGLAAVMCILFTNASGGGEGQKQAVWYLALVWFGYALIDVLLKYTTGLGVQFSVALNLMFICAFLLSVGYVAVTTKNIGLTKNVVAGLWLGVLNFANIALYVKAHLLLKDSPAVVFAGMNIMVVLLGVFSGLLFFKEKLKLATAIGLVLGITSVACLAYAMSV
;
A
#
# COMPACT_ATOMS: atom_id res chain seq x y z
N MET A 1 18.19 -10.09 -4.14
CA MET A 1 17.68 -9.94 -2.75
C MET A 1 17.83 -8.50 -2.24
N GLU A 2 18.92 -7.80 -2.53
CA GLU A 2 19.18 -6.42 -2.07
C GLU A 2 18.08 -5.43 -2.48
N LEU A 3 17.58 -5.51 -3.71
CA LEU A 3 16.50 -4.63 -4.19
C LEU A 3 15.20 -4.83 -3.41
N ILE A 4 14.87 -6.08 -3.06
CA ILE A 4 13.67 -6.41 -2.28
C ILE A 4 13.82 -5.84 -0.86
N PHE A 5 14.99 -6.01 -0.25
CA PHE A 5 15.29 -5.43 1.06
C PHE A 5 15.22 -3.91 1.04
N ALA A 6 15.83 -3.26 0.06
CA ALA A 6 15.79 -1.80 -0.09
C ALA A 6 14.35 -1.29 -0.31
N ALA A 7 13.56 -1.98 -1.15
CA ALA A 7 12.15 -1.66 -1.36
C ALA A 7 11.35 -1.77 -0.04
N ALA A 8 11.56 -2.85 0.72
CA ALA A 8 10.91 -3.06 2.01
C ALA A 8 11.29 -1.98 3.03
N CYS A 9 12.57 -1.61 3.09
CA CYS A 9 13.04 -0.50 3.93
C CYS A 9 12.34 0.81 3.56
N CYS A 10 12.27 1.15 2.27
CA CYS A 10 11.57 2.35 1.81
C CYS A 10 10.10 2.35 2.24
N SER A 11 9.39 1.21 2.10
CA SER A 11 7.99 1.07 2.51
C SER A 11 7.81 1.33 4.00
N VAL A 12 8.62 0.71 4.85
CA VAL A 12 8.50 0.85 6.31
C VAL A 12 8.90 2.25 6.78
N VAL A 13 9.91 2.86 6.15
CA VAL A 13 10.29 4.26 6.45
C VAL A 13 9.15 5.22 6.12
N VAL A 14 8.37 4.99 5.06
CA VAL A 14 7.14 5.74 4.75
C VAL A 14 6.16 5.69 5.93
N SER A 15 5.89 4.50 6.47
CA SER A 15 5.02 4.31 7.63
C SER A 15 5.54 4.99 8.88
N ILE A 16 6.86 4.91 9.14
CA ILE A 16 7.52 5.58 10.25
C ILE A 16 7.37 7.12 10.11
N LEU A 17 7.64 7.67 8.92
CA LEU A 17 7.54 9.10 8.66
C LEU A 17 6.11 9.62 8.83
N LEU A 18 5.10 8.90 8.35
CA LEU A 18 3.69 9.27 8.55
C LEU A 18 3.31 9.30 10.03
N LYS A 19 3.69 8.26 10.78
CA LYS A 19 3.40 8.17 12.21
C LYS A 19 4.15 9.22 13.02
N TRP A 20 5.46 9.36 12.77
CA TRP A 20 6.30 10.34 13.44
C TRP A 20 5.90 11.78 13.10
N GLY A 21 5.63 12.06 11.81
CA GLY A 21 5.24 13.38 11.34
C GLY A 21 3.99 13.90 12.06
N LYS A 22 2.97 13.05 12.21
CA LYS A 22 1.77 13.42 12.95
C LYS A 22 2.08 13.79 14.40
N ASN A 23 2.93 13.02 15.09
CA ASN A 23 3.34 13.31 16.46
C ASN A 23 4.11 14.65 16.60
N LYS A 24 4.72 15.12 15.50
CA LYS A 24 5.43 16.41 15.43
C LYS A 24 4.60 17.55 14.83
N GLY A 25 3.29 17.35 14.69
CA GLY A 25 2.36 18.37 14.20
C GLY A 25 2.47 18.67 12.71
N PHE A 26 2.92 17.69 11.91
CA PHE A 26 2.80 17.75 10.46
C PHE A 26 1.35 17.42 10.05
N ASP A 27 0.91 18.03 8.96
CA ASP A 27 -0.39 17.73 8.37
C ASP A 27 -0.26 16.56 7.37
N PRO A 28 -0.85 15.37 7.67
CA PRO A 28 -0.75 14.22 6.78
C PRO A 28 -1.33 14.48 5.39
N ILE A 29 -2.39 15.29 5.26
CA ILE A 29 -3.03 15.56 3.98
C ILE A 29 -2.09 16.35 3.08
N GLN A 30 -1.43 17.38 3.61
CA GLN A 30 -0.43 18.15 2.87
C GLN A 30 0.78 17.27 2.49
N MET A 31 1.28 16.45 3.43
CA MET A 31 2.38 15.51 3.12
C MET A 31 2.00 14.54 1.99
N ILE A 32 0.79 13.99 2.00
CA ILE A 32 0.30 13.05 0.98
C ILE A 32 0.15 13.76 -0.37
N SER A 33 -0.33 15.01 -0.40
CA SER A 33 -0.41 15.76 -1.65
C SER A 33 0.96 15.94 -2.30
N TRP A 34 1.94 16.40 -1.55
CA TRP A 34 3.31 16.59 -2.05
C TRP A 34 4.06 15.28 -2.33
N ASN A 35 3.67 14.18 -1.68
CA ASN A 35 4.12 12.83 -2.04
C ASN A 35 3.81 12.52 -3.52
N TYR A 36 2.61 12.84 -3.99
CA TYR A 36 2.25 12.58 -5.38
C TYR A 36 2.91 13.52 -6.37
N ALA A 37 3.34 14.71 -5.95
CA ALA A 37 4.17 15.58 -6.78
C ALA A 37 5.52 14.92 -7.12
N SER A 38 6.27 14.48 -6.12
CA SER A 38 7.53 13.79 -6.38
C SER A 38 7.35 12.43 -7.02
N ALA A 39 6.32 11.66 -6.61
CA ALA A 39 6.06 10.35 -7.21
C ALA A 39 5.74 10.43 -8.70
N SER A 40 4.93 11.43 -9.15
CA SER A 40 4.61 11.62 -10.56
C SER A 40 5.83 12.02 -11.38
N LEU A 41 6.66 12.95 -10.88
CA LEU A 41 7.89 13.38 -11.54
C LEU A 41 8.88 12.22 -11.67
N LEU A 42 9.15 11.53 -10.57
CA LEU A 42 10.07 10.40 -10.56
C LEU A 42 9.59 9.25 -11.44
N CYS A 43 8.28 8.98 -11.46
CA CYS A 43 7.67 7.99 -12.33
C CYS A 43 7.91 8.33 -13.81
N TYR A 44 7.73 9.59 -14.19
CA TYR A 44 7.97 10.05 -15.55
C TYR A 44 9.44 9.87 -15.97
N PHE A 45 10.38 10.30 -15.14
CA PHE A 45 11.81 10.20 -15.48
C PHE A 45 12.35 8.76 -15.44
N TRP A 46 11.85 7.92 -14.52
CA TRP A 46 12.35 6.56 -14.33
C TRP A 46 11.77 5.57 -15.31
N PHE A 47 10.46 5.55 -15.45
CA PHE A 47 9.76 4.59 -16.32
C PHE A 47 9.60 5.09 -17.76
N LYS A 48 9.79 6.38 -18.02
CA LYS A 48 9.64 7.01 -19.34
C LYS A 48 8.37 6.54 -20.05
N PRO A 49 7.16 6.76 -19.45
CA PRO A 49 5.91 6.28 -20.02
C PRO A 49 5.71 6.90 -21.41
N ASP A 50 5.32 6.07 -22.36
CA ASP A 50 4.94 6.55 -23.69
C ASP A 50 3.52 7.14 -23.63
N LEU A 51 3.44 8.45 -23.57
CA LEU A 51 2.17 9.20 -23.51
C LEU A 51 1.59 9.51 -24.88
N SER A 52 2.23 9.12 -25.99
CA SER A 52 1.76 9.43 -27.36
C SER A 52 0.42 8.81 -27.69
N HIS A 53 0.10 7.67 -27.07
CA HIS A 53 -1.18 6.96 -27.25
C HIS A 53 -2.27 7.36 -26.25
N VAL A 54 -1.97 8.30 -25.34
CA VAL A 54 -2.96 8.82 -24.39
C VAL A 54 -3.89 9.78 -25.13
N SER A 55 -5.18 9.44 -25.17
CA SER A 55 -6.20 10.26 -25.83
C SER A 55 -7.48 10.32 -24.97
N ILE A 56 -8.32 11.32 -25.24
CA ILE A 56 -9.59 11.48 -24.53
C ILE A 56 -10.51 10.29 -24.79
N SER A 57 -10.47 9.71 -25.98
CA SER A 57 -11.37 8.62 -26.41
C SER A 57 -10.89 7.23 -26.04
N ASN A 58 -9.57 6.98 -26.05
CA ASN A 58 -9.01 5.62 -25.93
C ASN A 58 -8.51 5.29 -24.51
N THR A 59 -8.24 6.33 -23.70
CA THR A 59 -7.76 6.13 -22.32
C THR A 59 -8.97 5.98 -21.38
N PRO A 60 -9.01 4.96 -20.52
CA PRO A 60 -10.11 4.75 -19.57
C PRO A 60 -10.01 5.77 -18.41
N TRP A 61 -10.33 7.03 -18.69
CA TRP A 61 -10.17 8.15 -17.74
C TRP A 61 -10.93 7.93 -16.43
N TRP A 62 -12.08 7.25 -16.48
CA TRP A 62 -12.83 6.96 -15.28
C TRP A 62 -12.05 6.10 -14.28
N LEU A 63 -11.22 5.15 -14.78
CA LEU A 63 -10.31 4.34 -13.94
C LEU A 63 -9.16 5.18 -13.42
N ILE A 64 -8.57 6.02 -14.25
CA ILE A 64 -7.47 6.92 -13.83
C ILE A 64 -7.95 7.88 -12.74
N VAL A 65 -9.14 8.47 -12.90
CA VAL A 65 -9.74 9.37 -11.91
C VAL A 65 -10.11 8.59 -10.65
N ALA A 66 -10.72 7.40 -10.76
CA ALA A 66 -11.04 6.56 -9.62
C ALA A 66 -9.78 6.19 -8.81
N LEU A 67 -8.70 5.77 -9.48
CA LEU A 67 -7.39 5.53 -8.85
C LEU A 67 -6.79 6.81 -8.28
N GLY A 68 -6.91 7.94 -8.99
CA GLY A 68 -6.45 9.24 -8.52
C GLY A 68 -7.12 9.74 -7.24
N VAL A 69 -8.40 9.41 -7.03
CA VAL A 69 -9.12 9.67 -5.77
C VAL A 69 -8.75 8.64 -4.70
N LEU A 70 -8.68 7.37 -5.09
CA LEU A 70 -8.49 6.26 -4.16
C LEU A 70 -7.10 6.29 -3.51
N LEU A 71 -6.05 6.61 -4.29
CA LEU A 71 -4.67 6.64 -3.81
C LEU A 71 -4.48 7.57 -2.61
N PRO A 72 -4.79 8.88 -2.67
CA PRO A 72 -4.63 9.77 -1.52
C PRO A 72 -5.57 9.41 -0.38
N SER A 73 -6.77 8.89 -0.66
CA SER A 73 -7.72 8.45 0.35
C SER A 73 -7.19 7.27 1.16
N VAL A 74 -6.70 6.24 0.48
CA VAL A 74 -6.13 5.04 1.13
C VAL A 74 -4.86 5.40 1.90
N PHE A 75 -4.04 6.31 1.37
CA PHE A 75 -2.84 6.78 2.05
C PHE A 75 -3.18 7.58 3.32
N LEU A 76 -4.28 8.33 3.32
CA LEU A 76 -4.81 8.97 4.51
C LEU A 76 -5.35 7.95 5.53
N PHE A 77 -6.04 6.90 5.07
CA PHE A 77 -6.47 5.79 5.93
C PHE A 77 -5.27 5.07 6.54
N LEU A 78 -4.20 4.86 5.76
CA LEU A 78 -2.93 4.34 6.25
C LEU A 78 -2.37 5.22 7.37
N ALA A 79 -2.26 6.53 7.16
CA ALA A 79 -1.76 7.46 8.16
C ALA A 79 -2.58 7.41 9.46
N LYS A 80 -3.91 7.31 9.36
CA LYS A 80 -4.81 7.17 10.51
C LYS A 80 -4.70 5.79 11.16
N SER A 81 -4.60 4.72 10.38
CA SER A 81 -4.39 3.37 10.89
C SER A 81 -3.09 3.27 11.70
N LEU A 82 -2.00 3.87 11.22
CA LEU A 82 -0.72 3.94 11.93
C LEU A 82 -0.84 4.64 13.30
N GLN A 83 -1.76 5.60 13.44
CA GLN A 83 -1.99 6.31 14.71
C GLN A 83 -2.84 5.50 15.68
N TYR A 84 -3.95 4.91 15.22
CA TYR A 84 -4.92 4.24 16.09
C TYR A 84 -4.59 2.76 16.34
N ALA A 85 -4.08 2.06 15.34
CA ALA A 85 -3.80 0.63 15.42
C ALA A 85 -2.31 0.29 15.63
N GLY A 86 -1.41 1.22 15.27
CA GLY A 86 0.03 1.03 15.33
C GLY A 86 0.62 0.48 14.02
N ILE A 87 1.97 0.50 13.91
CA ILE A 87 2.69 0.08 12.70
C ILE A 87 2.53 -1.41 12.47
N VAL A 88 2.72 -2.24 13.51
CA VAL A 88 2.68 -3.70 13.38
C VAL A 88 1.40 -4.17 12.70
N LYS A 89 0.25 -3.76 13.20
CA LYS A 89 -1.05 -4.21 12.67
C LYS A 89 -1.35 -3.60 11.30
N THR A 90 -0.96 -2.36 11.09
CA THR A 90 -1.18 -1.64 9.83
C THR A 90 -0.39 -2.28 8.69
N GLU A 91 0.90 -2.60 8.92
CA GLU A 91 1.72 -3.28 7.91
C GLU A 91 1.17 -4.67 7.57
N ILE A 92 0.75 -5.45 8.56
CA ILE A 92 0.14 -6.75 8.31
C ILE A 92 -1.15 -6.60 7.50
N ALA A 93 -2.05 -5.70 7.89
CA ALA A 93 -3.31 -5.48 7.16
C ALA A 93 -3.07 -5.02 5.72
N GLN A 94 -2.11 -4.12 5.51
CA GLN A 94 -1.72 -3.63 4.18
C GLN A 94 -1.20 -4.78 3.29
N ARG A 95 -0.32 -5.63 3.81
CA ARG A 95 0.25 -6.74 3.02
C ARG A 95 -0.76 -7.85 2.77
N LEU A 96 -1.68 -8.09 3.68
CA LEU A 96 -2.75 -9.07 3.49
C LEU A 96 -3.90 -8.56 2.59
N SER A 97 -3.87 -7.31 2.11
CA SER A 97 -4.79 -6.83 1.06
C SER A 97 -4.73 -7.68 -0.21
N VAL A 98 -3.58 -8.29 -0.49
CA VAL A 98 -3.40 -9.22 -1.62
C VAL A 98 -4.42 -10.37 -1.61
N ILE A 99 -4.94 -10.75 -0.45
CA ILE A 99 -5.94 -11.81 -0.34
C ILE A 99 -7.27 -11.39 -0.98
N LEU A 100 -7.71 -10.15 -0.75
CA LEU A 100 -8.89 -9.61 -1.42
C LEU A 100 -8.64 -9.43 -2.92
N SER A 101 -7.43 -9.01 -3.30
CA SER A 101 -7.04 -8.89 -4.72
C SER A 101 -7.09 -10.26 -5.43
N LEU A 102 -6.66 -11.34 -4.75
CA LEU A 102 -6.75 -12.70 -5.26
C LEU A 102 -8.21 -13.18 -5.34
N LEU A 103 -9.03 -12.92 -4.32
CA LEU A 103 -10.46 -13.23 -4.39
C LEU A 103 -11.14 -12.51 -5.56
N ALA A 104 -10.83 -11.24 -5.77
CA ALA A 104 -11.29 -10.50 -6.93
C ALA A 104 -10.76 -11.11 -8.25
N ALA A 105 -9.51 -11.57 -8.26
CA ALA A 105 -8.93 -12.26 -9.42
C ALA A 105 -9.71 -13.54 -9.76
N TYR A 106 -10.11 -14.30 -8.77
CA TYR A 106 -10.95 -15.49 -8.97
C TYR A 106 -12.36 -15.14 -9.48
N PHE A 107 -13.06 -14.21 -8.82
CA PHE A 107 -14.47 -13.93 -9.14
C PHE A 107 -14.64 -13.02 -10.36
N ILE A 108 -13.77 -12.01 -10.55
CA ILE A 108 -13.89 -10.99 -11.61
C ILE A 108 -13.11 -11.41 -12.85
N PHE A 109 -11.86 -11.87 -12.68
CA PHE A 109 -10.97 -12.20 -13.78
C PHE A 109 -10.95 -13.69 -14.12
N GLN A 110 -11.77 -14.51 -13.43
CA GLN A 110 -11.93 -15.95 -13.68
C GLN A 110 -10.60 -16.74 -13.62
N GLU A 111 -9.65 -16.28 -12.77
CA GLU A 111 -8.40 -16.99 -12.58
C GLU A 111 -8.61 -18.32 -11.85
N GLN A 112 -7.94 -19.36 -12.32
CA GLN A 112 -8.00 -20.67 -11.67
C GLN A 112 -7.14 -20.71 -10.40
N PHE A 113 -7.69 -21.30 -9.35
CA PHE A 113 -6.99 -21.48 -8.09
C PHE A 113 -6.62 -22.96 -7.90
N ASN A 114 -5.34 -23.18 -7.58
CA ASN A 114 -4.90 -24.47 -7.07
C ASN A 114 -5.19 -24.56 -5.55
N GLN A 115 -5.10 -25.77 -5.00
CA GLN A 115 -5.38 -26.01 -3.58
C GLN A 115 -4.50 -25.15 -2.64
N LEU A 116 -3.25 -24.90 -3.01
CA LEU A 116 -2.33 -24.09 -2.23
C LEU A 116 -2.74 -22.60 -2.20
N LYS A 117 -3.25 -22.06 -3.31
CA LYS A 117 -3.81 -20.69 -3.32
C LYS A 117 -5.01 -20.60 -2.37
N ILE A 118 -5.88 -21.59 -2.35
CA ILE A 118 -7.04 -21.64 -1.46
C ILE A 118 -6.58 -21.66 0.00
N VAL A 119 -5.64 -22.52 0.35
CA VAL A 119 -5.07 -22.58 1.73
C VAL A 119 -4.45 -21.24 2.11
N GLY A 120 -3.64 -20.63 1.24
CA GLY A 120 -3.05 -19.33 1.46
C GLY A 120 -4.10 -18.23 1.73
N VAL A 121 -5.16 -18.19 0.93
CA VAL A 121 -6.28 -17.25 1.10
C VAL A 121 -6.98 -17.46 2.45
N VAL A 122 -7.30 -18.69 2.82
CA VAL A 122 -7.97 -19.00 4.11
C VAL A 122 -7.10 -18.59 5.29
N LEU A 123 -5.79 -18.92 5.27
CA LEU A 123 -4.85 -18.50 6.33
C LEU A 123 -4.76 -16.98 6.45
N GLY A 124 -4.73 -16.28 5.33
CA GLY A 124 -4.65 -14.83 5.33
C GLY A 124 -5.95 -14.16 5.80
N LEU A 125 -7.11 -14.67 5.45
CA LEU A 125 -8.37 -14.19 6.01
C LEU A 125 -8.39 -14.40 7.54
N ALA A 126 -7.97 -15.58 8.01
CA ALA A 126 -7.86 -15.84 9.45
C ALA A 126 -6.89 -14.86 10.14
N ALA A 127 -5.75 -14.55 9.51
CA ALA A 127 -4.78 -13.58 10.02
C ALA A 127 -5.39 -12.17 10.18
N VAL A 128 -6.10 -11.68 9.15
CA VAL A 128 -6.76 -10.37 9.20
C VAL A 128 -7.83 -10.35 10.29
N MET A 129 -8.63 -11.41 10.40
CA MET A 129 -9.67 -11.50 11.45
C MET A 129 -9.04 -11.47 12.84
N CYS A 130 -7.94 -12.21 13.10
CA CYS A 130 -7.22 -12.14 14.37
C CYS A 130 -6.77 -10.71 14.72
N ILE A 131 -6.29 -9.93 13.73
CA ILE A 131 -5.83 -8.57 13.94
C ILE A 131 -6.99 -7.61 14.20
N LEU A 132 -8.07 -7.71 13.43
CA LEU A 132 -9.25 -6.86 13.58
C LEU A 132 -9.95 -7.11 14.93
N PHE A 133 -10.20 -8.37 15.28
CA PHE A 133 -10.87 -8.71 16.55
C PHE A 133 -10.05 -8.38 17.80
N THR A 134 -8.72 -8.44 17.73
CA THR A 134 -7.87 -8.03 18.86
C THR A 134 -8.11 -6.57 19.26
N ASN A 135 -8.53 -5.74 18.33
CA ASN A 135 -8.85 -4.33 18.58
C ASN A 135 -10.31 -4.12 18.99
N ALA A 136 -11.23 -4.99 18.57
CA ALA A 136 -12.65 -4.86 18.87
C ALA A 136 -12.99 -5.15 20.34
N SER A 137 -12.17 -5.95 21.04
CA SER A 137 -12.47 -6.47 22.39
C SER A 137 -12.45 -5.45 23.52
N GLY A 138 -12.12 -4.19 23.31
CA GLY A 138 -11.89 -3.21 24.37
C GLY A 138 -12.94 -2.09 24.50
N GLY A 139 -13.93 -2.00 23.65
CA GLY A 139 -15.13 -1.12 23.80
C GLY A 139 -14.92 0.40 23.69
N GLY A 140 -13.70 0.93 23.66
CA GLY A 140 -13.41 2.36 23.56
C GLY A 140 -13.50 2.91 22.12
N GLU A 141 -13.82 4.20 21.97
CA GLU A 141 -13.91 4.85 20.63
C GLU A 141 -12.62 4.74 19.83
N GLY A 142 -11.44 4.85 20.44
CA GLY A 142 -10.15 4.69 19.78
C GLY A 142 -9.95 3.31 19.19
N GLN A 143 -10.53 2.27 19.80
CA GLN A 143 -10.45 0.91 19.29
C GLN A 143 -11.37 0.67 18.10
N LYS A 144 -12.56 1.24 18.11
CA LYS A 144 -13.46 1.22 16.94
C LYS A 144 -12.80 1.90 15.74
N GLN A 145 -12.16 3.05 15.97
CA GLN A 145 -11.42 3.76 14.94
C GLN A 145 -10.23 2.93 14.40
N ALA A 146 -9.51 2.24 15.28
CA ALA A 146 -8.42 1.35 14.86
C ALA A 146 -8.91 0.23 13.93
N VAL A 147 -10.01 -0.46 14.29
CA VAL A 147 -10.61 -1.52 13.46
C VAL A 147 -11.06 -0.95 12.12
N TRP A 148 -11.74 0.20 12.15
CA TRP A 148 -12.26 0.84 10.95
C TRP A 148 -11.15 1.22 9.96
N TYR A 149 -10.10 1.89 10.44
CA TYR A 149 -8.98 2.28 9.57
C TYR A 149 -8.16 1.10 9.10
N LEU A 150 -7.99 0.04 9.90
CA LEU A 150 -7.37 -1.20 9.45
C LEU A 150 -8.16 -1.85 8.30
N ALA A 151 -9.49 -1.92 8.45
CA ALA A 151 -10.36 -2.46 7.41
C ALA A 151 -10.31 -1.61 6.13
N LEU A 152 -10.33 -0.27 6.26
CA LEU A 152 -10.21 0.65 5.13
C LEU A 152 -8.86 0.53 4.40
N VAL A 153 -7.76 0.33 5.15
CA VAL A 153 -6.44 0.05 4.57
C VAL A 153 -6.47 -1.27 3.82
N TRP A 154 -6.95 -2.34 4.45
CA TRP A 154 -7.01 -3.67 3.86
C TRP A 154 -7.82 -3.70 2.57
N PHE A 155 -9.04 -3.14 2.60
CA PHE A 155 -9.93 -3.08 1.45
C PHE A 155 -9.42 -2.09 0.38
N GLY A 156 -8.93 -0.93 0.81
CA GLY A 156 -8.47 0.13 -0.09
C GLY A 156 -7.28 -0.27 -0.96
N TYR A 157 -6.27 -0.91 -0.37
CA TYR A 157 -5.13 -1.43 -1.14
C TYR A 157 -5.56 -2.53 -2.11
N ALA A 158 -6.44 -3.44 -1.70
CA ALA A 158 -6.99 -4.44 -2.60
C ALA A 158 -7.74 -3.83 -3.78
N LEU A 159 -8.52 -2.78 -3.53
CA LEU A 159 -9.26 -2.09 -4.59
C LEU A 159 -8.31 -1.38 -5.56
N ILE A 160 -7.22 -0.76 -5.08
CA ILE A 160 -6.17 -0.19 -5.93
C ILE A 160 -5.59 -1.27 -6.86
N ASP A 161 -5.21 -2.42 -6.29
CA ASP A 161 -4.62 -3.53 -7.05
C ASP A 161 -5.58 -4.05 -8.14
N VAL A 162 -6.85 -4.23 -7.80
CA VAL A 162 -7.89 -4.70 -8.73
C VAL A 162 -8.12 -3.70 -9.86
N LEU A 163 -8.28 -2.41 -9.54
CA LEU A 163 -8.50 -1.38 -10.55
C LEU A 163 -7.27 -1.20 -11.44
N LEU A 164 -6.06 -1.26 -10.87
CA LEU A 164 -4.83 -1.17 -11.65
C LEU A 164 -4.68 -2.37 -12.60
N LYS A 165 -4.96 -3.59 -12.09
CA LYS A 165 -4.98 -4.81 -12.92
C LYS A 165 -6.02 -4.71 -14.04
N TYR A 166 -7.20 -4.21 -13.74
CA TYR A 166 -8.25 -4.00 -14.75
C TYR A 166 -7.83 -2.96 -15.79
N THR A 167 -7.20 -1.84 -15.37
CA THR A 167 -6.69 -0.80 -16.27
C THR A 167 -5.63 -1.35 -17.24
N THR A 168 -4.69 -2.15 -16.72
CA THR A 168 -3.66 -2.78 -17.57
C THR A 168 -4.25 -3.87 -18.47
N GLY A 169 -5.28 -4.57 -18.01
CA GLY A 169 -6.05 -5.55 -18.80
C GLY A 169 -6.79 -4.92 -20.00
N LEU A 170 -7.12 -3.63 -19.94
CA LEU A 170 -7.66 -2.87 -21.06
C LEU A 170 -6.58 -2.39 -22.06
N GLY A 171 -5.32 -2.81 -21.90
CA GLY A 171 -4.22 -2.49 -22.80
C GLY A 171 -3.43 -1.23 -22.42
N VAL A 172 -3.75 -0.56 -21.31
CA VAL A 172 -2.96 0.57 -20.84
C VAL A 172 -1.65 0.06 -20.21
N GLN A 173 -0.52 0.56 -20.71
CA GLN A 173 0.78 0.19 -20.12
C GLN A 173 0.85 0.57 -18.64
N PHE A 174 1.41 -0.31 -17.82
CA PHE A 174 1.55 -0.09 -16.38
C PHE A 174 2.19 1.25 -16.02
N SER A 175 3.28 1.63 -16.73
CA SER A 175 3.99 2.90 -16.52
C SER A 175 3.14 4.12 -16.84
N VAL A 176 2.31 4.03 -17.88
CA VAL A 176 1.36 5.09 -18.27
C VAL A 176 0.26 5.22 -17.22
N ALA A 177 -0.39 4.09 -16.85
CA ALA A 177 -1.42 4.08 -15.82
C ALA A 177 -0.89 4.64 -14.50
N LEU A 178 0.29 4.20 -14.05
CA LEU A 178 0.94 4.65 -12.82
C LEU A 178 1.22 6.15 -12.83
N ASN A 179 1.75 6.68 -13.94
CA ASN A 179 2.05 8.10 -14.07
C ASN A 179 0.79 8.97 -14.07
N LEU A 180 -0.21 8.60 -14.87
CA LEU A 180 -1.47 9.34 -14.96
C LEU A 180 -2.24 9.34 -13.64
N MET A 181 -2.31 8.21 -12.93
CA MET A 181 -2.99 8.17 -11.63
C MET A 181 -2.24 8.98 -10.58
N PHE A 182 -0.90 9.06 -10.60
CA PHE A 182 -0.15 9.93 -9.68
C PHE A 182 -0.37 11.41 -9.97
N ILE A 183 -0.39 11.81 -11.25
CA ILE A 183 -0.72 13.18 -11.64
C ILE A 183 -2.14 13.52 -11.18
N CYS A 184 -3.10 12.66 -11.44
CA CYS A 184 -4.49 12.85 -11.01
C CYS A 184 -4.61 12.95 -9.49
N ALA A 185 -3.94 12.05 -8.74
CA ALA A 185 -3.89 12.08 -7.28
C ALA A 185 -3.27 13.38 -6.74
N PHE A 186 -2.21 13.87 -7.38
CA PHE A 186 -1.60 15.16 -7.04
C PHE A 186 -2.59 16.31 -7.21
N LEU A 187 -3.18 16.44 -8.40
CA LEU A 187 -4.11 17.53 -8.70
C LEU A 187 -5.33 17.52 -7.78
N LEU A 188 -5.93 16.36 -7.54
CA LEU A 188 -7.10 16.22 -6.67
C LEU A 188 -6.77 16.49 -5.21
N SER A 189 -5.64 15.99 -4.71
CA SER A 189 -5.24 16.19 -3.31
C SER A 189 -4.80 17.62 -3.02
N VAL A 190 -4.10 18.27 -3.94
CA VAL A 190 -3.76 19.71 -3.83
C VAL A 190 -5.02 20.56 -3.91
N GLY A 191 -5.94 20.25 -4.85
CA GLY A 191 -7.24 20.92 -4.94
C GLY A 191 -8.03 20.82 -3.63
N TYR A 192 -8.07 19.63 -3.01
CA TYR A 192 -8.69 19.42 -1.72
C TYR A 192 -8.03 20.24 -0.60
N VAL A 193 -6.69 20.24 -0.54
CA VAL A 193 -5.93 21.07 0.43
C VAL A 193 -6.22 22.55 0.23
N ALA A 194 -6.28 23.03 -1.02
CA ALA A 194 -6.55 24.41 -1.34
C ALA A 194 -7.92 24.89 -0.85
N VAL A 195 -8.92 24.02 -0.89
CA VAL A 195 -10.29 24.36 -0.44
C VAL A 195 -10.44 24.22 1.08
N THR A 196 -9.76 23.26 1.71
CA THR A 196 -10.00 22.91 3.12
C THR A 196 -9.04 23.57 4.10
N THR A 197 -7.85 23.98 3.66
CA THR A 197 -6.78 24.45 4.54
C THR A 197 -6.44 25.90 4.28
N LYS A 198 -6.53 26.77 5.32
CA LYS A 198 -6.15 28.18 5.22
C LYS A 198 -4.64 28.42 5.01
N ASN A 199 -3.80 27.46 5.38
CA ASN A 199 -2.35 27.52 5.27
C ASN A 199 -1.83 26.48 4.28
N ILE A 200 -1.94 26.78 2.98
CA ILE A 200 -1.39 25.94 1.92
C ILE A 200 0.13 26.09 1.93
N GLY A 201 0.84 24.95 2.04
CA GLY A 201 2.26 24.95 1.75
C GLY A 201 3.17 25.39 2.90
N LEU A 202 2.84 25.06 4.15
CA LEU A 202 3.84 25.13 5.22
C LEU A 202 5.07 24.34 4.76
N THR A 203 6.21 25.03 4.61
CA THR A 203 7.46 24.49 4.05
C THR A 203 7.83 23.12 4.63
N LYS A 204 7.59 22.93 5.94
CA LYS A 204 7.85 21.65 6.61
C LYS A 204 7.02 20.49 6.05
N ASN A 205 5.74 20.72 5.76
CA ASN A 205 4.84 19.68 5.20
C ASN A 205 5.17 19.37 3.75
N VAL A 206 5.55 20.41 2.99
CA VAL A 206 6.00 20.27 1.60
C VAL A 206 7.25 19.41 1.53
N VAL A 207 8.30 19.77 2.28
CA VAL A 207 9.56 19.03 2.29
C VAL A 207 9.35 17.60 2.76
N ALA A 208 8.60 17.39 3.84
CA ALA A 208 8.29 16.04 4.33
C ALA A 208 7.50 15.23 3.31
N GLY A 209 6.55 15.86 2.60
CA GLY A 209 5.76 15.21 1.55
C GLY A 209 6.60 14.83 0.34
N LEU A 210 7.50 15.70 -0.11
CA LEU A 210 8.42 15.40 -1.21
C LEU A 210 9.32 14.20 -0.86
N TRP A 211 9.91 14.17 0.34
CA TRP A 211 10.70 13.02 0.80
C TRP A 211 9.85 11.74 0.91
N LEU A 212 8.63 11.87 1.42
CA LEU A 212 7.69 10.76 1.46
C LEU A 212 7.45 10.17 0.07
N GLY A 213 7.29 11.03 -0.94
CA GLY A 213 7.10 10.63 -2.33
C GLY A 213 8.33 9.99 -2.96
N VAL A 214 9.52 10.47 -2.63
CA VAL A 214 10.78 9.82 -3.07
C VAL A 214 10.85 8.39 -2.54
N LEU A 215 10.57 8.17 -1.25
CA LEU A 215 10.60 6.85 -0.63
C LEU A 215 9.49 5.94 -1.15
N ASN A 216 8.28 6.48 -1.31
CA ASN A 216 7.14 5.75 -1.84
C ASN A 216 7.40 5.30 -3.28
N PHE A 217 7.90 6.20 -4.14
CA PHE A 217 8.26 5.86 -5.51
C PHE A 217 9.45 4.89 -5.54
N ALA A 218 10.49 5.09 -4.73
CA ALA A 218 11.64 4.19 -4.64
C ALA A 218 11.23 2.76 -4.29
N ASN A 219 10.28 2.59 -3.33
CA ASN A 219 9.69 1.30 -3.04
C ASN A 219 9.11 0.63 -4.30
N ILE A 220 8.28 1.35 -5.06
CA ILE A 220 7.65 0.82 -6.28
C ILE A 220 8.71 0.51 -7.34
N ALA A 221 9.63 1.44 -7.61
CA ALA A 221 10.65 1.29 -8.65
C ALA A 221 11.60 0.11 -8.37
N LEU A 222 12.04 -0.04 -7.11
CA LEU A 222 12.90 -1.14 -6.69
C LEU A 222 12.18 -2.48 -6.76
N TYR A 223 10.90 -2.53 -6.37
CA TYR A 223 10.07 -3.73 -6.46
C TYR A 223 9.85 -4.17 -7.91
N VAL A 224 9.49 -3.22 -8.79
CA VAL A 224 9.36 -3.50 -10.24
C VAL A 224 10.71 -3.96 -10.83
N LYS A 225 11.82 -3.31 -10.47
CA LYS A 225 13.16 -3.70 -10.93
C LYS A 225 13.54 -5.10 -10.43
N ALA A 226 13.17 -5.47 -9.19
CA ALA A 226 13.38 -6.81 -8.67
C ALA A 226 12.62 -7.88 -9.49
N HIS A 227 11.37 -7.62 -9.87
CA HIS A 227 10.59 -8.50 -10.77
C HIS A 227 11.22 -8.62 -12.16
N LEU A 228 11.78 -7.53 -12.70
CA LEU A 228 12.45 -7.57 -14.01
C LEU A 228 13.75 -8.38 -13.99
N LEU A 229 14.49 -8.35 -12.87
CA LEU A 229 15.74 -9.09 -12.72
C LEU A 229 15.52 -10.56 -12.32
N LEU A 230 14.44 -10.87 -11.61
CA LEU A 230 14.08 -12.21 -11.13
C LEU A 230 12.83 -12.74 -11.87
N LYS A 231 12.83 -12.61 -13.20
CA LYS A 231 11.70 -13.01 -14.06
C LYS A 231 11.29 -14.47 -13.86
N ASP A 232 12.28 -15.34 -13.63
CA ASP A 232 12.07 -16.79 -13.48
C ASP A 232 11.63 -17.17 -12.05
N SER A 233 11.58 -16.19 -11.14
CA SER A 233 11.25 -16.42 -9.73
C SER A 233 10.36 -15.32 -9.15
N PRO A 234 9.20 -15.01 -9.76
CA PRO A 234 8.32 -13.93 -9.29
C PRO A 234 7.79 -14.19 -7.88
N ALA A 235 7.63 -15.46 -7.50
CA ALA A 235 7.24 -15.89 -6.17
C ALA A 235 8.22 -15.43 -5.08
N VAL A 236 9.54 -15.47 -5.38
CA VAL A 236 10.59 -15.01 -4.45
C VAL A 236 10.49 -13.51 -4.22
N VAL A 237 10.23 -12.72 -5.28
CA VAL A 237 10.06 -11.27 -5.16
C VAL A 237 8.82 -10.94 -4.36
N PHE A 238 7.70 -11.61 -4.66
CA PHE A 238 6.43 -11.43 -3.96
C PHE A 238 6.53 -11.78 -2.47
N ALA A 239 7.01 -12.99 -2.14
CA ALA A 239 7.16 -13.42 -0.75
C ALA A 239 8.20 -12.58 -0.01
N GLY A 240 9.36 -12.36 -0.62
CA GLY A 240 10.45 -11.59 -0.04
C GLY A 240 10.01 -10.19 0.35
N MET A 241 9.32 -9.48 -0.55
CA MET A 241 8.82 -8.13 -0.27
C MET A 241 7.81 -8.13 0.88
N ASN A 242 6.78 -8.97 0.81
CA ASN A 242 5.71 -8.96 1.80
C ASN A 242 6.20 -9.40 3.19
N ILE A 243 6.99 -10.46 3.28
CA ILE A 243 7.54 -10.94 4.55
C ILE A 243 8.53 -9.92 5.14
N MET A 244 9.41 -9.36 4.31
CA MET A 244 10.42 -8.40 4.76
C MET A 244 9.79 -7.12 5.32
N VAL A 245 8.77 -6.57 4.64
CA VAL A 245 8.04 -5.39 5.14
C VAL A 245 7.35 -5.68 6.46
N VAL A 246 6.70 -6.83 6.59
CA VAL A 246 6.04 -7.22 7.86
C VAL A 246 7.07 -7.36 8.98
N LEU A 247 8.20 -8.02 8.75
CA LEU A 247 9.26 -8.17 9.76
C LEU A 247 9.88 -6.82 10.16
N LEU A 248 10.21 -5.96 9.18
CA LEU A 248 10.73 -4.61 9.44
C LEU A 248 9.68 -3.73 10.14
N GLY A 249 8.40 -3.88 9.77
CA GLY A 249 7.28 -3.20 10.42
C GLY A 249 7.13 -3.61 11.88
N VAL A 250 7.20 -4.91 12.19
CA VAL A 250 7.21 -5.43 13.56
C VAL A 250 8.41 -4.89 14.32
N PHE A 251 9.61 -5.00 13.76
CA PHE A 251 10.83 -4.50 14.37
C PHE A 251 10.74 -3.00 14.70
N SER A 252 10.30 -2.19 13.74
CA SER A 252 10.16 -0.74 13.95
C SER A 252 9.06 -0.39 14.95
N GLY A 253 7.93 -1.10 14.93
CA GLY A 253 6.86 -0.91 15.91
C GLY A 253 7.30 -1.19 17.34
N LEU A 254 8.01 -2.28 17.54
CA LEU A 254 8.51 -2.68 18.86
C LEU A 254 9.63 -1.74 19.36
N LEU A 255 10.63 -1.42 18.51
CA LEU A 255 11.80 -0.65 18.93
C LEU A 255 11.54 0.85 19.00
N PHE A 256 11.02 1.45 17.93
CA PHE A 256 10.87 2.91 17.85
C PHE A 256 9.60 3.41 18.54
N PHE A 257 8.51 2.63 18.46
CA PHE A 257 7.21 3.05 18.98
C PHE A 257 6.78 2.31 20.24
N LYS A 258 7.60 1.37 20.72
CA LYS A 258 7.35 0.56 21.95
C LYS A 258 5.97 -0.09 21.95
N GLU A 259 5.51 -0.52 20.77
CA GLU A 259 4.23 -1.20 20.62
C GLU A 259 4.26 -2.56 21.33
N LYS A 260 3.15 -2.93 21.99
CA LYS A 260 3.04 -4.23 22.65
C LYS A 260 2.42 -5.25 21.69
N LEU A 261 3.13 -6.35 21.47
CA LEU A 261 2.62 -7.46 20.67
C LEU A 261 1.68 -8.32 21.52
N LYS A 262 0.36 -8.14 21.34
CA LYS A 262 -0.63 -9.02 21.98
C LYS A 262 -0.60 -10.40 21.32
N LEU A 263 -0.94 -11.45 22.08
CA LEU A 263 -0.92 -12.84 21.59
C LEU A 263 -1.70 -13.03 20.28
N ALA A 264 -2.90 -12.49 20.19
CA ALA A 264 -3.70 -12.59 18.97
C ALA A 264 -3.07 -11.83 17.77
N THR A 265 -2.32 -10.73 18.00
CA THR A 265 -1.55 -10.07 16.94
C THR A 265 -0.35 -10.93 16.52
N ALA A 266 0.30 -11.62 17.46
CA ALA A 266 1.37 -12.56 17.16
C ALA A 266 0.86 -13.77 16.36
N ILE A 267 -0.29 -14.32 16.72
CA ILE A 267 -0.96 -15.39 15.95
C ILE A 267 -1.28 -14.88 14.54
N GLY A 268 -1.90 -13.70 14.42
CA GLY A 268 -2.19 -13.09 13.10
C GLY A 268 -0.93 -12.85 12.26
N LEU A 269 0.19 -12.47 12.88
CA LEU A 269 1.48 -12.33 12.22
C LEU A 269 1.98 -13.66 11.65
N VAL A 270 1.97 -14.72 12.46
CA VAL A 270 2.41 -16.07 12.02
C VAL A 270 1.51 -16.58 10.89
N LEU A 271 0.19 -16.48 11.04
CA LEU A 271 -0.76 -16.87 9.99
C LEU A 271 -0.56 -16.06 8.71
N GLY A 272 -0.29 -14.75 8.81
CA GLY A 272 -0.04 -13.88 7.66
C GLY A 272 1.24 -14.24 6.92
N ILE A 273 2.34 -14.49 7.63
CA ILE A 273 3.60 -14.94 7.02
C ILE A 273 3.41 -16.31 6.35
N THR A 274 2.73 -17.24 7.01
CA THR A 274 2.44 -18.57 6.44
C THR A 274 1.54 -18.45 5.20
N SER A 275 0.53 -17.58 5.22
CA SER A 275 -0.32 -17.29 4.06
C SER A 275 0.52 -16.81 2.87
N VAL A 276 1.38 -15.79 3.07
CA VAL A 276 2.24 -15.26 2.00
C VAL A 276 3.18 -16.33 1.46
N ALA A 277 3.74 -17.16 2.33
CA ALA A 277 4.61 -18.27 1.92
C ALA A 277 3.85 -19.32 1.07
N CYS A 278 2.64 -19.69 1.49
CA CYS A 278 1.77 -20.60 0.72
C CYS A 278 1.40 -20.02 -0.65
N LEU A 279 1.04 -18.74 -0.70
CA LEU A 279 0.71 -18.06 -1.96
C LEU A 279 1.92 -17.98 -2.90
N ALA A 280 3.09 -17.66 -2.36
CA ALA A 280 4.32 -17.63 -3.15
C ALA A 280 4.68 -19.00 -3.71
N TYR A 281 4.58 -20.05 -2.90
CA TYR A 281 4.81 -21.41 -3.35
C TYR A 281 3.79 -21.83 -4.43
N ALA A 282 2.53 -21.45 -4.26
CA ALA A 282 1.48 -21.70 -5.25
C ALA A 282 1.70 -20.99 -6.59
N MET A 283 2.51 -19.91 -6.61
CA MET A 283 2.91 -19.21 -7.85
C MET A 283 4.11 -19.87 -8.55
N SER A 284 4.84 -20.75 -7.88
CA SER A 284 6.02 -21.43 -8.39
C SER A 284 5.73 -22.85 -8.94
N VAL A 285 4.54 -23.38 -8.63
CA VAL A 285 4.03 -24.69 -9.08
C VAL A 285 2.89 -24.48 -10.06
#